data_82930dd0e0ec78c67ed4e3a9d6bbbb13
#
_entry.id   82930dd0e0ec78c67ed4e3a9d6bbbb13
#
_cell.length_a   1.000
_cell.length_b   1.000
_cell.length_c   1.000
_cell.angle_alpha   90.00
_cell.angle_beta   90.00
_cell.angle_gamma   90.00
#
_symmetry.space_group_name_H-M   'P 1'
#
loop_
_entity.id
_entity.type
_entity.pdbx_description
1 polymer ?
#
loop_
_entity_poly.entity_id
_entity_poly.type
_entity_poly.pdbx_seq_one_letter_code
_entity_poly.pdbx_strand_id
1 'polypeptide(L)'
;MCKTEQLNKLFEEWKKEQKKETDSDIQKGTIPVLKVSKDSFTYDGFVFNEKDNTVLYILAESNLCGNYKEEGTFWFKSVYKVKNNNLKLTKRIEKMQEYLCQKLPDISKIDISYMNINKRGGFAECDKQILYNYYEKYKENYIWKEIEIINPKVIVFCAGVNEIFEDLKKNVNCKYIINMYHPSYQFMSDEKYIEKFKQEFDRLC
;
A
#
# COMPACT_ATOMS: atom_id res chain seq x y z
N MET A 1 19.45 8.13 -12.20
CA MET A 1 18.46 8.50 -11.14
C MET A 1 18.09 7.23 -10.42
N CYS A 2 18.24 7.16 -9.12
CA CYS A 2 17.85 5.99 -8.33
C CYS A 2 16.31 5.87 -8.25
N LYS A 3 15.80 4.72 -7.82
CA LYS A 3 14.35 4.49 -7.77
C LYS A 3 13.65 5.41 -6.78
N THR A 4 14.27 5.69 -5.64
CA THR A 4 13.74 6.65 -4.65
C THR A 4 13.63 8.06 -5.24
N GLU A 5 14.59 8.51 -6.03
CA GLU A 5 14.50 9.80 -6.73
C GLU A 5 13.37 9.80 -7.77
N GLN A 6 13.19 8.69 -8.49
CA GLN A 6 12.09 8.54 -9.44
C GLN A 6 10.73 8.59 -8.74
N LEU A 7 10.58 7.88 -7.60
CA LEU A 7 9.38 7.90 -6.77
C LEU A 7 9.10 9.32 -6.24
N ASN A 8 10.10 9.99 -5.70
CA ASN A 8 9.93 11.36 -5.19
C ASN A 8 9.45 12.31 -6.28
N LYS A 9 10.02 12.22 -7.49
CA LYS A 9 9.56 13.03 -8.63
C LYS A 9 8.11 12.73 -8.99
N LEU A 10 7.74 11.45 -9.07
CA LEU A 10 6.37 11.01 -9.33
C LEU A 10 5.40 11.54 -8.27
N PHE A 11 5.77 11.46 -6.99
CA PHE A 11 4.95 11.93 -5.88
C PHE A 11 4.75 13.44 -5.87
N GLU A 12 5.77 14.24 -6.22
CA GLU A 12 5.63 15.69 -6.32
C GLU A 12 4.68 16.09 -7.46
N GLU A 13 4.69 15.38 -8.58
CA GLU A 13 3.75 15.56 -9.68
C GLU A 13 2.33 15.15 -9.26
N TRP A 14 2.19 13.99 -8.63
CA TRP A 14 0.92 13.47 -8.14
C TRP A 14 0.28 14.38 -7.08
N LYS A 15 1.08 14.84 -6.11
CA LYS A 15 0.64 15.79 -5.07
C LYS A 15 0.08 17.09 -5.66
N LYS A 16 0.73 17.61 -6.70
CA LYS A 16 0.24 18.81 -7.41
C LYS A 16 -1.12 18.54 -8.06
N GLU A 17 -1.28 17.37 -8.65
CA GLU A 17 -2.54 17.00 -9.30
C GLU A 17 -3.65 16.75 -8.27
N GLN A 18 -3.34 16.08 -7.17
CA GLN A 18 -4.27 15.86 -6.06
C GLN A 18 -4.78 17.18 -5.46
N LYS A 19 -3.94 18.21 -5.33
CA LYS A 19 -4.35 19.52 -4.80
C LYS A 19 -5.41 20.22 -5.66
N LYS A 20 -5.55 19.87 -6.93
CA LYS A 20 -6.60 20.40 -7.83
C LYS A 20 -7.97 19.75 -7.61
N GLU A 21 -8.07 18.72 -6.78
CA GLU A 21 -9.34 18.06 -6.50
C GLU A 21 -10.36 19.01 -5.89
N THR A 22 -11.61 18.82 -6.28
CA THR A 22 -12.75 19.55 -5.71
C THR A 22 -13.31 18.79 -4.51
N ASP A 23 -14.10 19.47 -3.68
CA ASP A 23 -14.79 18.81 -2.57
C ASP A 23 -15.72 17.69 -3.06
N SER A 24 -16.26 17.79 -4.27
CA SER A 24 -17.07 16.71 -4.87
C SER A 24 -16.24 15.45 -5.20
N ASP A 25 -14.96 15.58 -5.49
CA ASP A 25 -14.06 14.43 -5.70
C ASP A 25 -13.80 13.65 -4.39
N ILE A 26 -13.86 14.36 -3.27
CA ILE A 26 -13.54 13.82 -1.93
C ILE A 26 -14.77 13.28 -1.23
N GLN A 27 -15.96 13.84 -1.48
CA GLN A 27 -17.21 13.57 -0.75
C GLN A 27 -18.07 12.44 -1.33
N LYS A 28 -17.66 11.79 -2.40
CA LYS A 28 -18.44 10.71 -3.05
C LYS A 28 -18.41 9.37 -2.31
N GLY A 29 -18.26 9.40 -1.00
CA GLY A 29 -18.26 8.20 -0.16
C GLY A 29 -19.61 7.93 0.50
N THR A 30 -19.76 6.71 1.00
CA THR A 30 -20.95 6.26 1.72
C THR A 30 -20.97 6.67 3.20
N ILE A 31 -19.84 7.15 3.72
CA ILE A 31 -19.69 7.56 5.12
C ILE A 31 -19.59 9.09 5.21
N PRO A 32 -20.66 9.80 5.66
CA PRO A 32 -20.72 11.26 5.55
C PRO A 32 -19.74 12.04 6.43
N VAL A 33 -19.00 11.38 7.32
CA VAL A 33 -18.22 12.02 8.39
C VAL A 33 -16.70 11.94 8.16
N LEU A 34 -16.24 11.14 7.21
CA LEU A 34 -14.82 10.97 6.97
C LEU A 34 -14.29 12.08 6.05
N LYS A 35 -13.75 13.12 6.68
CA LYS A 35 -13.05 14.18 5.94
C LYS A 35 -11.64 13.71 5.58
N VAL A 36 -11.46 13.35 4.34
CA VAL A 36 -10.13 13.10 3.76
C VAL A 36 -9.54 14.43 3.31
N SER A 37 -8.31 14.73 3.71
CA SER A 37 -7.68 16.00 3.34
C SER A 37 -6.93 15.85 2.01
N LYS A 38 -7.31 16.66 1.01
CA LYS A 38 -6.57 16.78 -0.27
C LYS A 38 -5.18 17.41 -0.12
N ASP A 39 -4.95 18.12 0.98
CA ASP A 39 -3.69 18.80 1.26
C ASP A 39 -2.64 17.89 1.90
N SER A 40 -3.06 16.75 2.46
CA SER A 40 -2.13 15.71 2.92
C SER A 40 -1.74 14.78 1.79
N PHE A 41 -0.48 14.33 1.81
CA PHE A 41 0.03 13.37 0.84
C PHE A 41 0.99 12.38 1.52
N THR A 42 0.78 11.08 1.27
CA THR A 42 1.63 10.04 1.83
C THR A 42 2.71 9.65 0.83
N TYR A 43 3.95 9.73 1.27
CA TYR A 43 5.11 9.25 0.54
C TYR A 43 5.41 7.80 0.94
N ASP A 44 5.40 6.93 -0.02
CA ASP A 44 5.58 5.49 0.12
C ASP A 44 6.89 5.01 -0.52
N GLY A 45 7.08 3.71 -0.71
CA GLY A 45 8.17 3.12 -1.44
C GLY A 45 8.97 2.08 -0.65
N PHE A 46 10.28 2.10 -0.79
CA PHE A 46 11.16 1.12 -0.16
C PHE A 46 11.33 1.36 1.33
N VAL A 47 11.21 0.30 2.14
CA VAL A 47 11.34 0.39 3.60
C VAL A 47 12.81 0.41 4.01
N PHE A 48 13.63 -0.46 3.44
CA PHE A 48 15.05 -0.62 3.77
C PHE A 48 15.93 -0.37 2.57
N ASN A 49 15.97 -1.30 1.63
CA ASN A 49 16.84 -1.28 0.48
C ASN A 49 16.05 -1.02 -0.80
N GLU A 50 16.62 -0.19 -1.64
CA GLU A 50 16.15 0.10 -2.97
C GLU A 50 16.68 -0.96 -3.95
N LYS A 51 15.86 -1.93 -4.31
CA LYS A 51 16.22 -2.95 -5.29
C LYS A 51 15.00 -3.46 -6.08
N ASP A 52 15.26 -4.15 -7.18
CA ASP A 52 14.26 -4.92 -7.91
C ASP A 52 13.85 -6.19 -7.15
N ASN A 53 12.73 -6.77 -7.56
CA ASN A 53 12.22 -8.02 -6.99
C ASN A 53 11.87 -7.95 -5.49
N THR A 54 11.42 -6.80 -5.01
CA THR A 54 10.92 -6.66 -3.64
C THR A 54 9.54 -7.30 -3.48
N VAL A 55 9.06 -7.37 -2.24
CA VAL A 55 7.66 -7.65 -1.91
C VAL A 55 6.95 -6.32 -1.67
N LEU A 56 5.98 -6.00 -2.50
CA LEU A 56 5.18 -4.78 -2.37
C LEU A 56 3.88 -5.07 -1.62
N TYR A 57 3.70 -4.44 -0.47
CA TYR A 57 2.46 -4.46 0.30
C TYR A 57 1.60 -3.25 -0.09
N ILE A 58 0.44 -3.50 -0.71
CA ILE A 58 -0.49 -2.45 -1.13
C ILE A 58 -1.60 -2.34 -0.10
N LEU A 59 -1.70 -1.20 0.57
CA LEU A 59 -2.76 -0.88 1.53
C LEU A 59 -3.73 0.18 0.95
N ALA A 60 -4.78 0.45 1.71
CA ALA A 60 -5.83 1.37 1.26
C ALA A 60 -5.39 2.84 1.37
N GLU A 61 -5.18 3.32 2.59
CA GLU A 61 -4.83 4.71 2.91
C GLU A 61 -4.10 4.80 4.24
N SER A 62 -3.33 5.89 4.41
CA SER A 62 -2.63 6.16 5.66
C SER A 62 -3.61 6.63 6.73
N ASN A 63 -3.58 6.01 7.91
CA ASN A 63 -4.30 6.50 9.07
C ASN A 63 -3.52 7.67 9.70
N LEU A 64 -3.89 8.90 9.33
CA LEU A 64 -3.33 10.15 9.86
C LEU A 64 -4.27 10.81 10.90
N CYS A 65 -5.01 10.02 11.68
CA CYS A 65 -5.95 10.52 12.66
C CYS A 65 -5.39 11.69 13.48
N GLY A 66 -5.90 12.89 13.23
CA GLY A 66 -5.65 14.08 14.05
C GLY A 66 -4.52 15.01 13.61
N ASN A 67 -3.63 14.62 12.72
CA ASN A 67 -2.50 15.46 12.28
C ASN A 67 -2.58 15.86 10.80
N TYR A 68 -3.68 16.51 10.41
CA TYR A 68 -3.90 16.97 9.03
C TYR A 68 -2.97 18.10 8.57
N LYS A 69 -2.05 18.57 9.43
CA LYS A 69 -1.19 19.70 9.15
C LYS A 69 0.23 19.32 8.72
N GLU A 70 0.62 18.07 8.86
CA GLU A 70 1.97 17.66 8.50
C GLU A 70 2.03 17.18 7.06
N GLU A 71 2.62 18.00 6.21
CA GLU A 71 3.00 17.62 4.86
C GLU A 71 4.02 16.48 4.90
N GLY A 72 3.71 15.38 4.24
CA GLY A 72 4.73 14.42 3.82
C GLY A 72 5.34 13.55 4.91
N THR A 73 4.54 12.89 5.72
CA THR A 73 5.09 11.86 6.61
C THR A 73 5.35 10.57 5.84
N PHE A 74 6.60 10.13 5.82
CA PHE A 74 7.01 8.76 5.50
C PHE A 74 6.50 7.81 6.58
N TRP A 75 5.19 7.71 6.70
CA TRP A 75 4.56 7.07 7.85
C TRP A 75 5.02 5.63 8.02
N PHE A 76 5.03 4.84 6.97
CA PHE A 76 5.38 3.42 7.08
C PHE A 76 6.86 3.21 7.35
N LYS A 77 7.73 3.94 6.69
CA LYS A 77 9.19 3.87 6.92
C LYS A 77 9.56 4.27 8.35
N SER A 78 8.87 5.26 8.92
CA SER A 78 9.07 5.66 10.32
C SER A 78 8.44 4.65 11.30
N VAL A 79 7.26 4.12 11.02
CA VAL A 79 6.60 3.10 11.87
C VAL A 79 7.38 1.78 11.86
N TYR A 80 7.91 1.37 10.71
CA TYR A 80 8.70 0.15 10.63
C TYR A 80 10.08 0.29 11.28
N LYS A 81 10.71 1.48 11.22
CA LYS A 81 12.02 1.77 11.82
C LYS A 81 11.95 2.05 13.32
N VAL A 82 10.89 2.67 13.80
CA VAL A 82 10.61 2.77 15.24
C VAL A 82 10.10 1.40 15.66
N LYS A 83 10.99 0.59 16.22
CA LYS A 83 10.76 -0.77 16.74
C LYS A 83 9.58 -0.87 17.73
N ASN A 84 8.41 -0.46 17.34
CA ASN A 84 7.17 -0.84 17.99
C ASN A 84 6.80 -2.26 17.51
N ASN A 85 7.62 -3.22 17.94
CA ASN A 85 7.51 -4.65 17.63
C ASN A 85 6.17 -5.28 18.05
N ASN A 86 5.21 -4.49 18.49
CA ASN A 86 3.91 -4.95 18.98
C ASN A 86 2.75 -4.67 18.03
N LEU A 87 2.95 -3.95 16.92
CA LEU A 87 1.87 -3.73 15.98
C LEU A 87 1.55 -5.01 15.23
N LYS A 88 0.29 -5.42 15.25
CA LYS A 88 -0.23 -6.59 14.52
C LYS A 88 0.15 -6.55 13.03
N LEU A 89 0.13 -5.37 12.45
CA LEU A 89 0.52 -5.11 11.06
C LEU A 89 1.95 -5.55 10.79
N THR A 90 2.94 -5.06 11.56
CA THR A 90 4.35 -5.37 11.34
C THR A 90 4.66 -6.84 11.57
N LYS A 91 4.12 -7.44 12.63
CA LYS A 91 4.27 -8.88 12.92
C LYS A 91 3.78 -9.77 11.78
N ARG A 92 2.63 -9.43 11.18
CA ARG A 92 2.09 -10.21 10.05
C ARG A 92 2.90 -10.02 8.78
N ILE A 93 3.35 -8.80 8.50
CA ILE A 93 4.25 -8.53 7.36
C ILE A 93 5.55 -9.32 7.52
N GLU A 94 6.17 -9.32 8.70
CA GLU A 94 7.39 -10.08 8.99
C GLU A 94 7.20 -11.59 8.76
N LYS A 95 6.10 -12.17 9.25
CA LYS A 95 5.80 -13.59 9.06
C LYS A 95 5.52 -13.95 7.59
N MET A 96 4.83 -13.08 6.85
CA MET A 96 4.64 -13.27 5.41
C MET A 96 5.96 -13.21 4.67
N GLN A 97 6.82 -12.24 5.02
CA GLN A 97 8.15 -12.08 4.44
C GLN A 97 9.06 -13.29 4.74
N GLU A 98 9.03 -13.82 5.97
CA GLU A 98 9.75 -15.05 6.34
C GLU A 98 9.33 -16.24 5.47
N TYR A 99 8.04 -16.39 5.20
CA TYR A 99 7.55 -17.45 4.33
C TYR A 99 8.00 -17.26 2.88
N LEU A 100 7.90 -16.03 2.36
CA LEU A 100 8.35 -15.73 0.99
C LEU A 100 9.85 -15.96 0.80
N CYS A 101 10.68 -15.65 1.79
CA CYS A 101 12.12 -15.94 1.75
C CYS A 101 12.44 -17.44 1.64
N GLN A 102 11.59 -18.30 2.20
CA GLN A 102 11.76 -19.75 2.10
C GLN A 102 11.38 -20.29 0.70
N LYS A 103 10.41 -19.63 0.05
CA LYS A 103 9.88 -20.05 -1.25
C LYS A 103 10.60 -19.40 -2.44
N LEU A 104 11.13 -18.20 -2.26
CA LEU A 104 11.76 -17.38 -3.29
C LEU A 104 13.17 -16.96 -2.82
N PRO A 105 14.23 -17.71 -3.22
CA PRO A 105 15.59 -17.52 -2.69
C PRO A 105 16.21 -16.14 -2.96
N ASP A 106 15.72 -15.42 -3.95
CA ASP A 106 16.18 -14.07 -4.31
C ASP A 106 15.49 -12.96 -3.51
N ILE A 107 14.53 -13.30 -2.63
CA ILE A 107 13.88 -12.39 -1.69
C ILE A 107 14.49 -12.54 -0.30
N SER A 108 14.86 -11.43 0.33
CA SER A 108 15.32 -11.39 1.71
C SER A 108 14.28 -10.74 2.65
N LYS A 109 14.47 -10.90 3.96
CA LYS A 109 13.56 -10.33 4.98
C LYS A 109 13.42 -8.81 4.93
N ILE A 110 14.41 -8.12 4.37
CA ILE A 110 14.44 -6.65 4.27
C ILE A 110 13.98 -6.13 2.91
N ASP A 111 13.64 -7.02 1.96
CA ASP A 111 13.20 -6.62 0.61
C ASP A 111 11.71 -6.28 0.62
N ILE A 112 11.37 -5.26 1.40
CA ILE A 112 10.00 -4.79 1.62
C ILE A 112 9.84 -3.43 0.98
N SER A 113 8.83 -3.30 0.16
CA SER A 113 8.28 -2.05 -0.32
C SER A 113 6.81 -1.94 0.06
N TYR A 114 6.28 -0.73 0.02
CA TYR A 114 4.99 -0.44 0.57
C TYR A 114 4.34 0.73 -0.14
N MET A 115 3.05 0.65 -0.38
CA MET A 115 2.27 1.76 -0.90
C MET A 115 0.86 1.80 -0.33
N ASN A 116 0.32 3.00 -0.21
CA ASN A 116 -1.11 3.24 -0.08
C ASN A 116 -1.68 3.63 -1.45
N ILE A 117 -2.84 3.09 -1.79
CA ILE A 117 -3.54 3.49 -3.02
C ILE A 117 -3.97 4.95 -2.91
N ASN A 118 -4.70 5.29 -1.84
CA ASN A 118 -5.08 6.66 -1.56
C ASN A 118 -3.96 7.37 -0.82
N LYS A 119 -3.33 8.34 -1.47
CA LYS A 119 -2.23 9.14 -0.89
C LYS A 119 -2.71 10.22 0.08
N ARG A 120 -4.01 10.49 0.12
CA ARG A 120 -4.57 11.40 1.11
C ARG A 120 -4.47 10.81 2.51
N GLY A 121 -4.38 11.66 3.52
CA GLY A 121 -4.54 11.23 4.90
C GLY A 121 -5.97 10.77 5.15
N GLY A 122 -6.12 9.57 5.68
CA GLY A 122 -7.40 8.95 5.97
C GLY A 122 -7.60 8.67 7.46
N PHE A 123 -8.60 7.88 7.77
CA PHE A 123 -9.02 7.49 9.11
C PHE A 123 -8.75 6.01 9.40
N ALA A 124 -9.18 5.56 10.58
CA ALA A 124 -9.09 4.14 10.96
C ALA A 124 -9.95 3.23 10.08
N GLU A 125 -11.02 3.77 9.48
CA GLU A 125 -11.90 3.07 8.55
C GLU A 125 -11.80 3.72 7.17
N CYS A 126 -11.51 2.91 6.16
CA CYS A 126 -11.42 3.35 4.78
C CYS A 126 -12.79 3.23 4.11
N ASP A 127 -13.26 4.31 3.50
CA ASP A 127 -14.40 4.28 2.60
C ASP A 127 -13.99 3.69 1.24
N LYS A 128 -14.53 2.52 0.94
CA LYS A 128 -14.18 1.77 -0.27
C LYS A 128 -14.55 2.48 -1.57
N GLN A 129 -15.63 3.26 -1.56
CA GLN A 129 -16.04 4.02 -2.74
C GLN A 129 -15.10 5.18 -3.01
N ILE A 130 -14.68 5.91 -1.95
CA ILE A 130 -13.67 6.97 -2.05
C ILE A 130 -12.35 6.37 -2.56
N LEU A 131 -11.95 5.22 -2.01
CA LEU A 131 -10.73 4.52 -2.43
C LEU A 131 -10.78 4.12 -3.90
N TYR A 132 -11.90 3.54 -4.35
CA TYR A 132 -12.09 3.13 -5.73
C TYR A 132 -12.08 4.33 -6.68
N ASN A 133 -12.78 5.41 -6.35
CA ASN A 133 -12.79 6.64 -7.15
C ASN A 133 -11.40 7.27 -7.25
N TYR A 134 -10.63 7.25 -6.15
CA TYR A 134 -9.26 7.73 -6.17
C TYR A 134 -8.37 6.85 -7.07
N TYR A 135 -8.50 5.53 -6.96
CA TYR A 135 -7.79 4.59 -7.81
C TYR A 135 -8.08 4.85 -9.29
N GLU A 136 -9.36 4.90 -9.70
CA GLU A 136 -9.76 5.15 -11.07
C GLU A 136 -9.19 6.45 -11.64
N LYS A 137 -9.14 7.49 -10.82
CA LYS A 137 -8.60 8.81 -11.22
C LYS A 137 -7.10 8.80 -11.46
N TYR A 138 -6.36 8.02 -10.68
CA TYR A 138 -4.89 8.12 -10.61
C TYR A 138 -4.15 6.88 -11.10
N LYS A 139 -4.82 5.78 -11.42
CA LYS A 139 -4.20 4.49 -11.69
C LYS A 139 -3.15 4.54 -12.82
N GLU A 140 -3.50 5.06 -13.99
CA GLU A 140 -2.62 5.02 -15.17
C GLU A 140 -1.43 5.98 -15.05
N ASN A 141 -1.67 7.16 -14.51
CA ASN A 141 -0.67 8.21 -14.47
C ASN A 141 0.30 8.10 -13.29
N TYR A 142 -0.13 7.42 -12.20
CA TYR A 142 0.63 7.43 -10.94
C TYR A 142 0.73 6.06 -10.28
N ILE A 143 -0.39 5.36 -10.01
CA ILE A 143 -0.37 4.11 -9.22
C ILE A 143 0.41 3.01 -9.94
N TRP A 144 0.13 2.78 -11.23
CA TRP A 144 0.86 1.78 -12.01
C TRP A 144 2.32 2.16 -12.23
N LYS A 145 2.62 3.45 -12.40
CA LYS A 145 4.01 3.95 -12.50
C LYS A 145 4.79 3.78 -11.19
N GLU A 146 4.14 3.98 -10.05
CA GLU A 146 4.75 3.70 -8.75
C GLU A 146 5.13 2.21 -8.65
N ILE A 147 4.22 1.30 -9.02
CA ILE A 147 4.48 -0.14 -9.05
C ILE A 147 5.58 -0.49 -10.05
N GLU A 148 5.57 0.12 -11.22
CA GLU A 148 6.62 -0.08 -12.25
C GLU A 148 8.01 0.36 -11.75
N ILE A 149 8.11 1.52 -11.11
CA ILE A 149 9.37 2.01 -10.53
C ILE A 149 9.86 1.06 -9.42
N ILE A 150 8.96 0.59 -8.56
CA ILE A 150 9.29 -0.38 -7.51
C ILE A 150 9.73 -1.71 -8.13
N ASN A 151 9.09 -2.14 -9.19
CA ASN A 151 9.34 -3.40 -9.90
C ASN A 151 9.32 -4.61 -8.95
N PRO A 152 8.18 -4.88 -8.28
CA PRO A 152 8.10 -5.95 -7.30
C PRO A 152 8.01 -7.33 -7.95
N LYS A 153 8.57 -8.35 -7.30
CA LYS A 153 8.37 -9.76 -7.65
C LYS A 153 7.04 -10.32 -7.12
N VAL A 154 6.63 -9.81 -5.96
CA VAL A 154 5.39 -10.21 -5.29
C VAL A 154 4.62 -8.95 -4.90
N ILE A 155 3.35 -8.93 -5.21
CA ILE A 155 2.39 -7.94 -4.68
C ILE A 155 1.46 -8.64 -3.70
N VAL A 156 1.39 -8.13 -2.47
CA VAL A 156 0.40 -8.51 -1.47
C VAL A 156 -0.61 -7.37 -1.37
N PHE A 157 -1.74 -7.55 -2.04
CA PHE A 157 -2.82 -6.56 -2.08
C PHE A 157 -3.70 -6.70 -0.83
N CYS A 158 -3.76 -5.65 -0.02
CA CYS A 158 -4.46 -5.62 1.26
C CYS A 158 -5.47 -4.46 1.38
N ALA A 159 -5.83 -3.82 0.28
CA ALA A 159 -6.73 -2.65 0.29
C ALA A 159 -8.23 -3.01 0.37
N GLY A 160 -8.58 -4.28 0.17
CA GLY A 160 -9.93 -4.79 0.40
C GLY A 160 -11.00 -4.38 -0.63
N VAL A 161 -10.59 -3.98 -1.84
CA VAL A 161 -11.48 -3.66 -2.97
C VAL A 161 -11.15 -4.60 -4.13
N ASN A 162 -12.06 -5.53 -4.44
CA ASN A 162 -11.81 -6.58 -5.43
C ASN A 162 -11.65 -6.03 -6.85
N GLU A 163 -12.37 -5.00 -7.21
CA GLU A 163 -12.31 -4.35 -8.51
C GLU A 163 -10.89 -3.83 -8.79
N ILE A 164 -10.25 -3.22 -7.78
CA ILE A 164 -8.85 -2.76 -7.88
C ILE A 164 -7.91 -3.95 -8.02
N PHE A 165 -8.12 -5.01 -7.23
CA PHE A 165 -7.29 -6.21 -7.29
C PHE A 165 -7.32 -6.85 -8.68
N GLU A 166 -8.50 -7.03 -9.28
CA GLU A 166 -8.65 -7.62 -10.61
C GLU A 166 -8.09 -6.72 -11.72
N ASP A 167 -8.18 -5.41 -11.56
CA ASP A 167 -7.58 -4.45 -12.50
C ASP A 167 -6.05 -4.48 -12.43
N LEU A 168 -5.46 -4.53 -11.24
CA LEU A 168 -4.02 -4.70 -11.07
C LEU A 168 -3.50 -6.01 -11.68
N LYS A 169 -4.21 -7.12 -11.51
CA LYS A 169 -3.84 -8.41 -12.13
C LYS A 169 -3.78 -8.36 -13.65
N LYS A 170 -4.60 -7.54 -14.28
CA LYS A 170 -4.67 -7.40 -15.74
C LYS A 170 -3.59 -6.48 -16.29
N ASN A 171 -3.25 -5.42 -15.56
CA ASN A 171 -2.52 -4.28 -16.11
C ASN A 171 -1.11 -4.13 -15.53
N VAL A 172 -0.79 -4.78 -14.41
CA VAL A 172 0.52 -4.70 -13.76
C VAL A 172 1.35 -5.95 -14.07
N ASN A 173 2.57 -5.74 -14.55
CA ASN A 173 3.50 -6.83 -14.79
C ASN A 173 4.17 -7.27 -13.47
N CYS A 174 3.52 -8.21 -12.77
CA CYS A 174 4.07 -8.81 -11.56
C CYS A 174 3.78 -10.31 -11.54
N LYS A 175 4.79 -11.12 -11.19
CA LYS A 175 4.68 -12.59 -11.27
C LYS A 175 3.67 -13.16 -10.27
N TYR A 176 3.63 -12.62 -9.05
CA TYR A 176 2.76 -13.11 -7.99
C TYR A 176 1.94 -11.95 -7.42
N ILE A 177 0.63 -11.97 -7.58
CA ILE A 177 -0.29 -10.99 -7.01
C ILE A 177 -1.30 -11.73 -6.12
N ILE A 178 -1.29 -11.44 -4.82
CA ILE A 178 -2.04 -12.13 -3.77
C ILE A 178 -3.05 -11.17 -3.17
N ASN A 179 -4.32 -11.58 -3.03
CA ASN A 179 -5.35 -10.81 -2.33
C ASN A 179 -5.45 -11.24 -0.87
N MET A 180 -5.24 -10.30 0.05
CA MET A 180 -5.27 -10.56 1.48
C MET A 180 -6.12 -9.51 2.21
N TYR A 181 -6.56 -9.84 3.41
CA TYR A 181 -7.08 -8.85 4.34
C TYR A 181 -5.98 -7.89 4.77
N HIS A 182 -6.37 -6.69 5.20
CA HIS A 182 -5.42 -5.74 5.78
C HIS A 182 -4.64 -6.39 6.94
N PRO A 183 -3.31 -6.21 7.05
CA PRO A 183 -2.53 -6.89 8.07
C PRO A 183 -2.94 -6.55 9.52
N SER A 184 -3.58 -5.42 9.77
CA SER A 184 -4.16 -5.10 11.09
C SER A 184 -5.60 -5.61 11.31
N TYR A 185 -6.15 -6.42 10.38
CA TYR A 185 -7.50 -6.97 10.50
C TYR A 185 -7.70 -7.75 11.81
N GLN A 186 -8.69 -7.32 12.60
CA GLN A 186 -8.84 -7.75 14.00
C GLN A 186 -9.57 -9.08 14.17
N PHE A 187 -10.45 -9.43 13.21
CA PHE A 187 -11.35 -10.58 13.31
C PHE A 187 -10.71 -11.91 12.89
N MET A 188 -9.39 -11.98 12.83
CA MET A 188 -8.64 -13.19 12.51
C MET A 188 -7.39 -13.29 13.38
N SER A 189 -7.10 -14.49 13.91
CA SER A 189 -5.84 -14.73 14.63
C SER A 189 -4.64 -14.66 13.69
N ASP A 190 -3.44 -14.44 14.23
CA ASP A 190 -2.24 -14.32 13.41
C ASP A 190 -1.91 -15.62 12.71
N GLU A 191 -2.15 -16.76 13.35
CA GLU A 191 -1.93 -18.11 12.79
C GLU A 191 -2.83 -18.34 11.56
N LYS A 192 -4.14 -18.06 11.70
CA LYS A 192 -5.10 -18.19 10.60
C LYS A 192 -4.80 -17.23 9.46
N TYR A 193 -4.34 -16.02 9.79
CA TYR A 193 -3.97 -15.03 8.79
C TYR A 193 -2.78 -15.50 7.95
N ILE A 194 -1.73 -16.00 8.60
CA ILE A 194 -0.53 -16.48 7.92
C ILE A 194 -0.82 -17.78 7.15
N GLU A 195 -1.63 -18.67 7.70
CA GLU A 195 -2.03 -19.88 6.99
C GLU A 195 -2.81 -19.57 5.71
N LYS A 196 -3.75 -18.61 5.77
CA LYS A 196 -4.44 -18.12 4.57
C LYS A 196 -3.46 -17.54 3.55
N PHE A 197 -2.49 -16.74 3.98
CA PHE A 197 -1.48 -16.20 3.08
C PHE A 197 -0.68 -17.29 2.37
N LYS A 198 -0.23 -18.31 3.09
CA LYS A 198 0.49 -19.45 2.52
C LYS A 198 -0.35 -20.15 1.45
N GLN A 199 -1.61 -20.45 1.76
CA GLN A 199 -2.53 -21.08 0.82
C GLN A 199 -2.74 -20.26 -0.45
N GLU A 200 -2.93 -18.94 -0.32
CA GLU A 200 -3.09 -18.07 -1.49
C GLU A 200 -1.80 -17.97 -2.33
N PHE A 201 -0.62 -17.93 -1.69
CA PHE A 201 0.64 -17.92 -2.40
C PHE A 201 0.92 -19.27 -3.10
N ASP A 202 0.76 -20.39 -2.39
CA ASP A 202 1.04 -21.75 -2.93
C ASP A 202 0.13 -22.12 -4.12
N ARG A 203 -1.06 -21.49 -4.26
CA ARG A 203 -1.92 -21.62 -5.45
C ARG A 203 -1.36 -20.94 -6.70
N LEU A 204 -0.42 -20.03 -6.54
CA LEU A 204 0.20 -19.29 -7.65
C LEU A 204 1.51 -19.93 -8.13
N CYS A 205 2.06 -20.86 -7.36
CA CYS A 205 3.29 -21.62 -7.66
C CYS A 205 2.99 -22.89 -8.40
#